data_4e004dbc4f9b7cf769ce6ac6adb58342
#
_entry.id   4e004dbc4f9b7cf769ce6ac6adb58342
#
_cell.length_a   1.000
_cell.length_b   1.000
_cell.length_c   1.000
_cell.angle_alpha   90.00
_cell.angle_beta   90.00
_cell.angle_gamma   90.00
#
_symmetry.space_group_name_H-M   'P 1'
#
loop_
_entity.id
_entity.type
_entity.pdbx_description
1 polymer ?
#
loop_
_entity_poly.entity_id
_entity_poly.type
_entity_poly.pdbx_seq_one_letter_code
_entity_poly.pdbx_strand_id
1 'polypeptide(L)'
;MRINPYVPFSSKILEVIPHTEKEYTFRMEFEGEVKPGQFFEVSIPKFGEAPISVSGISPKSIDLTIRRVGRVTDEVFENYAGDTLFLRGPYGNGFDVNKYTDGECLVVAGGTGVSPVRGVIDALSESKDARISILF
;
A
#
# COMPACT_ATOMS: atom_id res chain seq x y z
N MET A 1 20.64 -12.74 -9.27
CA MET A 1 19.90 -12.27 -10.45
C MET A 1 19.38 -10.86 -10.18
N ARG A 2 19.72 -9.90 -11.01
CA ARG A 2 19.13 -8.56 -10.88
C ARG A 2 17.70 -8.62 -11.38
N ILE A 3 16.76 -8.40 -10.50
CA ILE A 3 15.35 -8.23 -10.88
C ILE A 3 15.26 -6.91 -11.64
N ASN A 4 14.75 -6.97 -12.86
CA ASN A 4 14.52 -5.75 -13.65
C ASN A 4 13.37 -4.95 -12.98
N PRO A 5 13.64 -3.75 -12.46
CA PRO A 5 12.61 -2.98 -11.74
C PRO A 5 11.48 -2.47 -12.64
N TYR A 6 11.65 -2.59 -13.96
CA TYR A 6 10.64 -2.16 -14.93
C TYR A 6 9.70 -3.28 -15.39
N VAL A 7 9.96 -4.51 -14.97
CA VAL A 7 9.11 -5.66 -15.33
C VAL A 7 8.20 -5.98 -14.15
N PRO A 8 6.88 -5.94 -14.32
CA PRO A 8 5.95 -6.35 -13.30
C PRO A 8 6.11 -7.83 -12.94
N PHE A 9 5.92 -8.15 -11.67
CA PHE A 9 5.85 -9.51 -11.18
C PHE A 9 4.40 -9.84 -10.78
N SER A 10 4.03 -11.10 -10.87
CA SER A 10 2.73 -11.54 -10.41
C SER A 10 2.71 -11.66 -8.88
N SER A 11 1.64 -11.16 -8.27
CA SER A 11 1.40 -11.27 -6.84
C SER A 11 0.00 -11.80 -6.60
N LYS A 12 -0.10 -12.78 -5.72
CA LYS A 12 -1.37 -13.40 -5.38
C LYS A 12 -2.17 -12.50 -4.45
N ILE A 13 -3.47 -12.39 -4.72
CA ILE A 13 -4.42 -11.77 -3.79
C ILE A 13 -4.74 -12.79 -2.69
N LEU A 14 -4.35 -12.47 -1.45
CA LEU A 14 -4.61 -13.31 -0.28
C LEU A 14 -5.99 -13.03 0.32
N GLU A 15 -6.40 -11.78 0.29
CA GLU A 15 -7.66 -11.32 0.87
C GLU A 15 -8.13 -10.04 0.17
N VAL A 16 -9.43 -9.88 0.03
CA VAL A 16 -10.07 -8.65 -0.41
C VAL A 16 -11.00 -8.16 0.70
N ILE A 17 -10.75 -6.94 1.17
CA ILE A 17 -11.49 -6.32 2.27
C ILE A 17 -12.24 -5.10 1.74
N PRO A 18 -13.56 -5.18 1.51
CA PRO A 18 -14.36 -4.03 1.11
C PRO A 18 -14.51 -3.06 2.28
N HIS A 19 -14.38 -1.76 2.01
CA HIS A 19 -14.65 -0.69 2.96
C HIS A 19 -15.89 0.11 2.58
N THR A 20 -16.00 0.41 1.29
CA THR A 20 -17.13 1.09 0.67
C THR A 20 -17.40 0.44 -0.68
N GLU A 21 -18.37 0.92 -1.44
CA GLU A 21 -18.60 0.45 -2.82
C GLU A 21 -17.43 0.76 -3.77
N LYS A 22 -16.59 1.71 -3.40
CA LYS A 22 -15.50 2.22 -4.27
C LYS A 22 -14.09 2.07 -3.68
N GLU A 23 -13.96 1.52 -2.48
CA GLU A 23 -12.67 1.41 -1.78
C GLU A 23 -12.53 0.03 -1.17
N TYR A 24 -11.53 -0.72 -1.64
CA TYR A 24 -11.19 -2.06 -1.17
C TYR A 24 -9.72 -2.11 -0.79
N THR A 25 -9.39 -2.89 0.21
CA THR A 25 -8.01 -3.28 0.50
C THR A 25 -7.76 -4.67 -0.09
N PHE A 26 -6.75 -4.75 -0.92
CA PHE A 26 -6.24 -6.00 -1.48
C PHE A 26 -4.98 -6.38 -0.71
N ARG A 27 -5.05 -7.49 0.02
CA ARG A 27 -3.86 -8.07 0.66
C ARG A 27 -3.13 -8.91 -0.34
N MET A 28 -1.92 -8.50 -0.66
CA MET A 28 -1.09 -9.09 -1.70
C MET A 28 0.04 -9.91 -1.07
N GLU A 29 0.32 -11.08 -1.63
CA GLU A 29 1.49 -11.85 -1.27
C GLU A 29 2.77 -11.11 -1.68
N PHE A 30 3.63 -10.83 -0.71
CA PHE A 30 4.89 -10.15 -0.97
C PHE A 30 5.91 -10.50 0.11
N GLU A 31 7.09 -10.96 -0.32
CA GLU A 31 8.24 -11.21 0.55
C GLU A 31 9.38 -10.28 0.11
N GLY A 32 9.59 -9.20 0.81
CA GLY A 32 10.64 -8.23 0.51
C GLY A 32 10.59 -7.06 1.47
N GLU A 33 11.60 -6.21 1.39
CA GLU A 33 11.65 -5.02 2.21
C GLU A 33 10.75 -3.93 1.63
N VAL A 34 9.84 -3.44 2.46
CA VAL A 34 8.95 -2.31 2.16
C VAL A 34 8.96 -1.37 3.36
N LYS A 35 9.09 -0.08 3.08
CA LYS A 35 8.99 0.97 4.09
C LYS A 35 7.62 1.64 4.04
N PRO A 36 7.08 2.06 5.20
CA PRO A 36 5.88 2.90 5.21
C PRO A 36 6.04 4.12 4.29
N GLY A 37 5.03 4.43 3.50
CA GLY A 37 5.05 5.53 2.54
C GLY A 37 5.54 5.15 1.14
N GLN A 38 6.05 3.96 0.93
CA GLN A 38 6.35 3.46 -0.40
C GLN A 38 5.08 3.02 -1.14
N PHE A 39 5.18 2.84 -2.44
CA PHE A 39 4.07 2.47 -3.31
C PHE A 39 4.48 1.42 -4.35
N PHE A 40 3.49 0.80 -4.93
CA PHE A 40 3.65 -0.09 -6.09
C PHE A 40 2.84 0.45 -7.27
N GLU A 41 3.36 0.25 -8.47
CA GLU A 41 2.54 0.33 -9.68
C GLU A 41 1.74 -0.97 -9.81
N VAL A 42 0.43 -0.85 -9.78
CA VAL A 42 -0.49 -1.95 -10.10
C VAL A 42 -0.68 -1.95 -11.61
N SER A 43 -0.19 -3.00 -12.26
CA SER A 43 -0.16 -3.11 -13.71
C SER A 43 -1.25 -4.08 -14.18
N ILE A 44 -2.10 -3.62 -15.06
CA ILE A 44 -3.13 -4.45 -15.69
C ILE A 44 -2.86 -4.51 -17.19
N PRO A 45 -2.58 -5.69 -17.75
CA PRO A 45 -2.29 -5.84 -19.16
C PRO A 45 -3.38 -5.20 -20.04
N LYS A 46 -2.99 -4.43 -21.04
CA LYS A 46 -3.82 -3.66 -21.97
C LYS A 46 -4.53 -2.43 -21.39
N PHE A 47 -4.56 -2.26 -20.07
CA PHE A 47 -5.24 -1.13 -19.42
C PHE A 47 -4.26 -0.08 -18.92
N GLY A 48 -3.08 -0.48 -18.48
CA GLY A 48 -2.05 0.43 -17.98
C GLY A 48 -1.64 0.14 -16.54
N GLU A 49 -1.10 1.17 -15.88
CA GLU A 49 -0.63 1.10 -14.51
C GLU A 49 -1.25 2.22 -13.67
N ALA A 50 -1.38 1.96 -12.38
CA ALA A 50 -1.78 2.95 -11.39
C ALA A 50 -0.89 2.85 -10.15
N PRO A 51 -0.34 3.97 -9.63
CA PRO A 51 0.44 3.99 -8.40
C PRO A 51 -0.48 3.85 -7.19
N ILE A 52 -0.20 2.85 -6.37
CA ILE A 52 -0.97 2.56 -5.16
C ILE A 52 -0.02 2.51 -3.97
N SER A 53 -0.26 3.38 -3.00
CA SER A 53 0.50 3.40 -1.75
C SER A 53 0.26 2.15 -0.92
N VAL A 54 1.31 1.65 -0.28
CA VAL A 54 1.19 0.56 0.68
C VAL A 54 0.47 1.07 1.91
N SER A 55 -0.62 0.42 2.28
CA SER A 55 -1.45 0.76 3.44
C SER A 55 -1.25 -0.19 4.64
N GLY A 56 -0.52 -1.27 4.46
CA GLY A 56 -0.16 -2.20 5.53
C GLY A 56 1.02 -3.06 5.12
N ILE A 57 1.84 -3.43 6.09
CA ILE A 57 3.05 -4.23 5.88
C ILE A 57 3.06 -5.38 6.88
N SER A 58 3.23 -6.58 6.39
CA SER A 58 3.39 -7.80 7.19
C SER A 58 4.58 -8.61 6.65
N PRO A 59 5.08 -9.62 7.39
CA PRO A 59 6.28 -10.36 6.95
C PRO A 59 6.17 -11.00 5.57
N LYS A 60 4.97 -11.39 5.15
CA LYS A 60 4.72 -12.09 3.87
C LYS A 60 3.63 -11.46 3.02
N SER A 61 3.20 -10.25 3.38
CA SER A 61 2.14 -9.56 2.64
C SER A 61 2.23 -8.06 2.76
N ILE A 62 1.67 -7.38 1.78
CA ILE A 62 1.40 -5.95 1.80
C ILE A 62 -0.08 -5.71 1.55
N ASP A 63 -0.61 -4.64 2.12
CA ASP A 63 -1.96 -4.18 1.84
C ASP A 63 -1.92 -3.00 0.87
N LEU A 64 -2.74 -3.08 -0.16
CA LEU A 64 -2.97 -2.02 -1.14
C LEU A 64 -4.43 -1.60 -1.06
N THR A 65 -4.69 -0.40 -0.53
CA THR A 65 -6.05 0.15 -0.50
C THR A 65 -6.29 0.95 -1.77
N ILE A 66 -7.18 0.44 -2.60
CA ILE A 66 -7.46 0.97 -3.93
C ILE A 66 -8.85 1.59 -3.94
N ARG A 67 -8.92 2.84 -4.42
CA ARG A 67 -10.17 3.52 -4.73
C ARG A 67 -10.45 3.41 -6.22
N ARG A 68 -11.67 3.04 -6.56
CA ARG A 68 -12.15 2.99 -7.94
C ARG A 68 -12.36 4.41 -8.48
N VAL A 69 -11.44 4.87 -9.32
CA VAL A 69 -11.42 6.26 -9.83
C VAL A 69 -11.09 6.38 -11.31
N GLY A 70 -10.83 5.30 -12.02
CA GLY A 70 -10.47 5.37 -13.42
C GLY A 70 -10.17 4.00 -14.04
N ARG A 71 -9.75 4.01 -15.28
CA ARG A 71 -9.64 2.85 -16.16
C ARG A 71 -8.93 1.63 -15.54
N VAL A 72 -7.77 1.84 -14.93
CA VAL A 72 -7.00 0.74 -14.31
C VAL A 72 -7.69 0.22 -13.07
N THR A 73 -8.11 1.13 -12.20
CA THR A 73 -8.79 0.75 -10.95
C THR A 73 -10.18 0.17 -11.21
N ASP A 74 -10.89 0.62 -12.24
CA ASP A 74 -12.15 0.01 -12.68
C ASP A 74 -11.93 -1.46 -13.07
N GLU A 75 -10.87 -1.73 -13.84
CA GLU A 75 -10.54 -3.09 -14.26
C GLU A 75 -10.16 -3.99 -13.07
N VAL A 76 -9.41 -3.45 -12.10
CA VAL A 76 -9.10 -4.19 -10.86
C VAL A 76 -10.37 -4.60 -10.13
N PHE A 77 -11.35 -3.71 -10.02
CA PHE A 77 -12.61 -4.00 -9.33
C PHE A 77 -13.54 -4.93 -10.10
N GLU A 78 -13.59 -4.83 -11.44
CA GLU A 78 -14.49 -5.61 -12.26
C GLU A 78 -13.92 -6.99 -12.64
N ASN A 79 -12.62 -7.05 -12.87
CA ASN A 79 -11.96 -8.23 -13.42
C ASN A 79 -10.62 -8.54 -12.71
N TYR A 80 -10.49 -8.26 -11.43
CA TYR A 80 -9.31 -8.71 -10.68
C TYR A 80 -9.20 -10.24 -10.60
N ALA A 81 -9.66 -10.79 -11.58
CA ALA A 81 -9.93 -12.11 -11.98
C ALA A 81 -9.06 -13.16 -11.34
N GLY A 82 -9.67 -13.99 -10.64
CA GLY A 82 -8.94 -15.06 -10.00
C GLY A 82 -8.09 -14.45 -8.91
N ASP A 83 -6.85 -14.80 -8.82
CA ASP A 83 -6.09 -14.61 -7.59
C ASP A 83 -4.86 -13.72 -7.72
N THR A 84 -4.69 -13.00 -8.82
CA THR A 84 -3.39 -12.39 -9.14
C THR A 84 -3.52 -10.99 -9.69
N LEU A 85 -2.68 -10.08 -9.18
CA LEU A 85 -2.39 -8.79 -9.79
C LEU A 85 -0.91 -8.74 -10.20
N PHE A 86 -0.58 -7.82 -11.08
CA PHE A 86 0.81 -7.57 -11.47
C PHE A 86 1.28 -6.30 -10.77
N LEU A 87 2.41 -6.41 -10.07
CA LEU A 87 2.99 -5.33 -9.28
C LEU A 87 4.39 -5.00 -9.78
N ARG A 88 4.74 -3.74 -9.71
CA ARG A 88 6.08 -3.24 -9.98
C ARG A 88 6.48 -2.29 -8.84
N GLY A 89 7.61 -2.54 -8.22
CA GLY A 89 8.07 -1.78 -7.05
C GLY A 89 8.78 -2.66 -6.01
N PRO A 90 8.97 -2.18 -4.77
CA PRO A 90 8.45 -0.92 -4.22
C PRO A 90 9.20 0.32 -4.73
N TYR A 91 8.50 1.44 -4.80
CA TYR A 91 9.04 2.74 -5.19
C TYR A 91 8.86 3.78 -4.10
N GLY A 92 9.59 4.86 -4.23
CA GLY A 92 9.60 5.95 -3.26
C GLY A 92 10.61 5.74 -2.14
N ASN A 93 10.92 6.82 -1.42
CA ASN A 93 11.91 6.79 -0.34
C ASN A 93 11.34 6.21 0.96
N GLY A 94 10.03 6.26 1.13
CA GLY A 94 9.37 5.90 2.36
C GLY A 94 9.64 6.87 3.50
N PHE A 95 9.05 6.59 4.65
CA PHE A 95 9.31 7.33 5.90
C PHE A 95 10.32 6.58 6.74
N ASP A 96 11.30 7.32 7.28
CA ASP A 96 12.20 6.78 8.30
C ASP A 96 11.52 6.90 9.67
N VAL A 97 10.77 5.87 10.04
CA VAL A 97 9.97 5.86 11.27
C VAL A 97 10.81 6.00 12.53
N ASN A 98 12.09 5.63 12.48
CA ASN A 98 13.00 5.77 13.62
C ASN A 98 13.24 7.21 14.04
N LYS A 99 13.00 8.17 13.15
CA LYS A 99 13.10 9.60 13.46
C LYS A 99 11.96 10.14 14.32
N TYR A 100 10.89 9.37 14.48
CA TYR A 100 9.64 9.81 15.12
C TYR A 100 9.29 8.97 16.36
N THR A 101 10.19 8.09 16.81
CA THR A 101 9.93 7.15 17.90
C THR A 101 9.98 7.78 19.29
N ASP A 102 10.55 8.96 19.40
CA ASP A 102 10.63 9.74 20.65
C ASP A 102 10.01 11.13 20.44
N GLY A 103 8.94 11.42 21.14
CA GLY A 103 8.30 12.72 21.07
C GLY A 103 6.89 12.72 20.50
N GLU A 104 6.47 13.86 19.96
CA GLU A 104 5.12 14.07 19.42
C GLU A 104 5.15 14.03 17.90
N CYS A 105 4.28 13.22 17.33
CA CYS A 105 4.06 13.13 15.90
C CYS A 105 2.61 13.47 15.58
N LEU A 106 2.40 14.48 14.75
CA LEU A 106 1.09 14.82 14.21
C LEU A 106 0.96 14.25 12.80
N VAL A 107 0.00 13.37 12.61
CA VAL A 107 -0.37 12.83 11.30
C VAL A 107 -1.63 13.53 10.82
N VAL A 108 -1.55 14.15 9.64
CA VAL A 108 -2.69 14.81 9.00
C VAL A 108 -3.00 14.08 7.71
N ALA A 109 -4.21 13.55 7.59
CA ALA A 109 -4.62 12.80 6.41
C ALA A 109 -6.09 13.09 6.06
N GLY A 110 -6.42 13.16 4.77
CA GLY A 110 -7.78 13.33 4.28
C GLY A 110 -8.18 12.18 3.35
N GLY A 111 -9.36 11.60 3.57
CA GLY A 111 -9.88 10.51 2.75
C GLY A 111 -8.92 9.33 2.63
N THR A 112 -8.66 8.86 1.41
CA THR A 112 -7.71 7.77 1.13
C THR A 112 -6.25 8.12 1.40
N GLY A 113 -5.94 9.39 1.69
CA GLY A 113 -4.60 9.83 2.09
C GLY A 113 -4.08 9.22 3.39
N VAL A 114 -4.94 8.58 4.17
CA VAL A 114 -4.52 7.78 5.33
C VAL A 114 -3.71 6.55 4.91
N SER A 115 -3.95 6.00 3.73
CA SER A 115 -3.27 4.78 3.25
C SER A 115 -1.74 4.89 3.27
N PRO A 116 -1.10 5.92 2.68
CA PRO A 116 0.35 6.05 2.68
C PRO A 116 0.97 6.30 4.06
N VAL A 117 0.21 6.80 5.02
CA VAL A 117 0.71 7.10 6.38
C VAL A 117 0.30 6.06 7.41
N ARG A 118 -0.57 5.12 7.07
CA ARG A 118 -1.02 4.07 7.99
C ARG A 118 0.14 3.24 8.53
N GLY A 119 1.08 2.85 7.68
CA GLY A 119 2.25 2.09 8.12
C GLY A 119 3.14 2.85 9.11
N VAL A 120 3.20 4.18 9.01
CA VAL A 120 3.85 5.03 10.01
C VAL A 120 3.10 4.99 11.33
N ILE A 121 1.78 5.12 11.30
CA ILE A 121 0.92 5.05 12.50
C ILE A 121 1.09 3.69 13.19
N ASP A 122 1.03 2.60 12.43
CA ASP A 122 1.19 1.25 12.95
C ASP A 122 2.57 1.06 13.61
N ALA A 123 3.64 1.47 12.93
CA ALA A 123 5.00 1.38 13.46
C ALA A 123 5.22 2.21 14.72
N LEU A 124 4.68 3.43 14.77
CA LEU A 124 4.81 4.31 15.94
C LEU A 124 3.91 3.88 17.10
N SER A 125 2.80 3.21 16.82
CA SER A 125 1.91 2.66 17.85
C SER A 125 2.57 1.58 18.71
N GLU A 126 3.58 0.92 18.18
CA GLU A 126 4.39 -0.07 18.91
C GLU A 126 5.46 0.57 19.78
N SER A 127 5.78 1.85 19.57
CA SER A 127 6.77 2.58 20.38
C SER A 127 6.16 3.09 21.69
N LYS A 128 6.80 2.80 22.81
CA LYS A 128 6.34 3.25 24.13
C LYS A 128 6.54 4.76 24.37
N ASP A 129 7.47 5.38 23.63
CA ASP A 129 7.89 6.76 23.85
C ASP A 129 7.30 7.73 22.81
N ALA A 130 6.67 7.21 21.76
CA ALA A 130 6.02 8.02 20.75
C ALA A 130 4.60 8.43 21.19
N ARG A 131 4.28 9.71 20.98
CA ARG A 131 2.90 10.22 21.05
C ARG A 131 2.43 10.57 19.66
N ILE A 132 1.30 9.98 19.26
CA ILE A 132 0.75 10.18 17.94
C ILE A 132 -0.59 10.89 18.09
N SER A 133 -0.73 12.00 17.38
CA SER A 133 -1.99 12.69 17.18
C SER A 133 -2.39 12.57 15.72
N ILE A 134 -3.62 12.21 15.46
CA ILE A 134 -4.13 12.02 14.11
C ILE A 134 -5.26 13.02 13.88
N LEU A 135 -5.10 13.83 12.85
CA LEU A 135 -6.14 14.72 12.34
C LEU A 135 -6.65 14.14 11.01
N PHE A 136 -7.95 13.85 11.02
CA PHE A 136 -8.61 13.15 9.92
C PHE A 136 -9.85 13.91 9.43
#